data_aec067ba9c57245fd14548e40eaa832d
#
_entry.id   aec067ba9c57245fd14548e40eaa832d
#
_cell.length_a   1.000
_cell.length_b   1.000
_cell.length_c   1.000
_cell.angle_alpha   90.00
_cell.angle_beta   90.00
_cell.angle_gamma   90.00
#
_symmetry.space_group_name_H-M   'P 1'
#
loop_
_entity.id
_entity.type
_entity.pdbx_description
1 polymer ?
#
loop_
_entity_poly.entity_id
_entity_poly.type
_entity_poly.pdbx_seq_one_letter_code
_entity_poly.pdbx_strand_id
1 'polypeptide(L)'
;GSNGDLAQTGFASGNTAALGDVMNVMAASCGEYRYDSPQKAINYVECHDNHTLWDKNKAACHGEGSELRDKRQVFANAVVLLSQGVPFLHAGQEFGRSKEGIGNTYNRGDNINQMDYHRRDRHSSILRDTKKLIEIRKNHRSLRLRTSGEIADHVRFETINGQCLVYRTDKDGDRLICFLN
;
A
#
# COMPACT_ATOMS: atom_id res chain seq x y z
N GLY A 1 -4.12 7.62 4.45
CA GLY A 1 -2.89 8.15 5.04
C GLY A 1 -2.89 8.08 6.56
N SER A 2 -1.73 8.22 7.14
CA SER A 2 -1.54 8.18 8.60
C SER A 2 -1.81 9.53 9.31
N ASN A 3 -2.26 10.53 8.55
CA ASN A 3 -2.68 11.83 9.08
C ASN A 3 -4.14 11.78 9.51
N GLY A 4 -4.46 12.38 10.65
CA GLY A 4 -5.81 12.44 11.18
C GLY A 4 -6.07 11.45 12.30
N ASP A 5 -7.34 11.10 12.51
CA ASP A 5 -7.73 10.16 13.57
C ASP A 5 -7.10 8.78 13.34
N LEU A 6 -6.28 8.36 14.29
CA LEU A 6 -5.59 7.08 14.25
C LEU A 6 -6.56 5.89 14.20
N ALA A 7 -7.73 6.01 14.79
CA ALA A 7 -8.77 4.98 14.80
C ALA A 7 -9.61 4.93 13.50
N GLN A 8 -9.54 5.97 12.66
CA GLN A 8 -10.31 6.00 11.41
C GLN A 8 -9.87 4.88 10.46
N THR A 9 -10.82 4.11 9.94
CA THR A 9 -10.55 3.06 8.96
C THR A 9 -10.31 3.65 7.57
N GLY A 10 -9.43 3.00 6.79
CA GLY A 10 -9.21 3.23 5.37
C GLY A 10 -9.53 1.97 4.56
N PHE A 11 -9.24 1.96 3.26
CA PHE A 11 -9.50 0.82 2.40
C PHE A 11 -8.89 -0.49 2.92
N ALA A 12 -7.60 -0.48 3.28
CA ALA A 12 -6.92 -1.67 3.82
C ALA A 12 -7.45 -2.12 5.19
N SER A 13 -8.22 -1.30 5.88
CA SER A 13 -8.90 -1.63 7.12
C SER A 13 -10.43 -1.78 6.97
N GLY A 14 -10.93 -1.98 5.73
CA GLY A 14 -12.30 -2.38 5.46
C GLY A 14 -13.26 -1.23 5.06
N ASN A 15 -12.76 0.00 4.87
CA ASN A 15 -13.60 1.11 4.40
C ASN A 15 -13.72 1.10 2.87
N THR A 16 -14.78 0.51 2.36
CA THR A 16 -15.03 0.41 0.91
C THR A 16 -15.48 1.73 0.27
N ALA A 17 -15.88 2.75 1.04
CA ALA A 17 -16.18 4.08 0.51
C ALA A 17 -14.94 4.74 -0.15
N ALA A 18 -13.73 4.28 0.17
CA ALA A 18 -12.49 4.75 -0.43
C ALA A 18 -12.13 4.07 -1.78
N LEU A 19 -12.96 3.18 -2.33
CA LEU A 19 -12.65 2.44 -3.56
C LEU A 19 -12.29 3.35 -4.74
N GLY A 20 -13.04 4.42 -4.96
CA GLY A 20 -12.75 5.39 -6.03
C GLY A 20 -11.39 6.05 -5.89
N ASP A 21 -11.03 6.46 -4.67
CA ASP A 21 -9.71 7.05 -4.39
C ASP A 21 -8.58 6.03 -4.62
N VAL A 22 -8.81 4.77 -4.24
CA VAL A 22 -7.82 3.70 -4.45
C VAL A 22 -7.61 3.44 -5.94
N MET A 23 -8.68 3.38 -6.74
CA MET A 23 -8.56 3.25 -8.21
C MET A 23 -7.70 4.38 -8.79
N ASN A 24 -7.97 5.64 -8.39
CA ASN A 24 -7.20 6.79 -8.84
C ASN A 24 -5.72 6.68 -8.46
N VAL A 25 -5.42 6.32 -7.22
CA VAL A 25 -4.04 6.12 -6.74
C VAL A 25 -3.37 4.98 -7.49
N MET A 26 -4.06 3.86 -7.71
CA MET A 26 -3.51 2.71 -8.43
C MET A 26 -3.27 3.02 -9.92
N ALA A 27 -4.02 3.95 -10.50
CA ALA A 27 -3.76 4.52 -11.83
C ALA A 27 -2.71 5.65 -11.80
N ALA A 28 -1.91 5.78 -10.74
CA ALA A 28 -0.93 6.84 -10.54
C ALA A 28 -1.53 8.26 -10.59
N SER A 29 -2.81 8.40 -10.27
CA SER A 29 -3.56 9.67 -10.36
C SER A 29 -3.39 10.37 -11.72
N CYS A 30 -3.19 9.58 -12.78
CA CYS A 30 -3.16 10.07 -14.16
C CYS A 30 -4.58 10.20 -14.70
N GLY A 31 -4.80 11.18 -15.57
CA GLY A 31 -6.12 11.51 -16.13
C GLY A 31 -6.65 12.82 -15.58
N GLU A 32 -7.91 12.89 -15.22
CA GLU A 32 -8.58 14.15 -14.83
C GLU A 32 -8.03 14.79 -13.53
N TYR A 33 -7.19 14.09 -12.76
CA TYR A 33 -7.00 14.49 -11.38
C TYR A 33 -5.70 15.20 -11.01
N ARG A 34 -4.51 14.87 -11.56
CA ARG A 34 -3.28 15.53 -11.06
C ARG A 34 -2.05 15.43 -11.95
N TYR A 35 -1.75 14.26 -12.54
CA TYR A 35 -0.45 14.04 -13.16
C TYR A 35 -0.57 13.70 -14.64
N ASP A 36 0.26 14.32 -15.43
CA ASP A 36 0.43 14.02 -16.86
C ASP A 36 1.30 12.78 -17.12
N SER A 37 1.98 12.31 -16.08
CA SER A 37 2.85 11.13 -16.16
C SER A 37 2.83 10.34 -14.84
N PRO A 38 2.76 9.00 -14.91
CA PRO A 38 2.82 8.16 -13.72
C PRO A 38 4.13 8.29 -12.94
N GLN A 39 5.20 8.74 -13.58
CA GLN A 39 6.50 8.93 -12.93
C GLN A 39 6.52 10.10 -11.94
N LYS A 40 5.51 10.97 -11.96
CA LYS A 40 5.32 12.05 -11.01
C LYS A 40 4.51 11.62 -9.77
N ALA A 41 3.89 10.45 -9.80
CA ALA A 41 3.10 9.92 -8.70
C ALA A 41 3.95 9.02 -7.81
N ILE A 42 4.10 9.39 -6.54
CA ILE A 42 4.73 8.56 -5.51
C ILE A 42 3.62 7.96 -4.66
N ASN A 43 3.46 6.64 -4.71
CA ASN A 43 2.46 5.92 -3.93
C ASN A 43 3.08 5.36 -2.66
N TYR A 44 2.51 5.70 -1.52
CA TYR A 44 2.95 5.22 -0.22
C TYR A 44 1.81 5.22 0.79
N VAL A 45 1.96 4.47 1.86
CA VAL A 45 1.00 4.39 2.98
C VAL A 45 1.57 4.92 4.28
N GLU A 46 2.89 4.92 4.43
CA GLU A 46 3.62 5.53 5.53
C GLU A 46 4.95 6.11 5.06
N CYS A 47 5.48 7.08 5.81
CA CYS A 47 6.83 7.62 5.65
C CYS A 47 7.44 7.84 7.04
N HIS A 48 8.56 8.57 7.14
CA HIS A 48 9.20 8.88 8.42
C HIS A 48 8.34 9.76 9.34
N ASP A 49 7.45 10.58 8.77
CA ASP A 49 6.48 11.39 9.51
C ASP A 49 5.25 10.57 9.91
N ASN A 50 4.55 11.04 10.94
CA ASN A 50 3.31 10.48 11.44
C ASN A 50 3.44 9.02 11.94
N HIS A 51 2.32 8.31 12.00
CA HIS A 51 2.26 6.95 12.51
C HIS A 51 2.73 5.95 11.46
N THR A 52 3.31 4.84 11.92
CA THR A 52 3.54 3.70 11.03
C THR A 52 2.22 3.05 10.62
N LEU A 53 2.22 2.34 9.51
CA LEU A 53 1.05 1.57 9.07
C LEU A 53 0.67 0.51 10.11
N TRP A 54 1.66 -0.13 10.73
CA TRP A 54 1.44 -1.10 11.79
C TRP A 54 0.67 -0.50 12.96
N ASP A 55 1.10 0.65 13.45
CA ASP A 55 0.45 1.34 14.58
C ASP A 55 -0.94 1.84 14.19
N LYS A 56 -1.11 2.33 12.96
CA LYS A 56 -2.40 2.71 12.40
C LYS A 56 -3.37 1.52 12.35
N ASN A 57 -2.92 0.37 11.83
CA ASN A 57 -3.74 -0.84 11.77
C ASN A 57 -4.11 -1.33 13.18
N LYS A 58 -3.18 -1.26 14.15
CA LYS A 58 -3.43 -1.62 15.53
C LYS A 58 -4.53 -0.77 16.18
N ALA A 59 -4.56 0.52 15.87
CA ALA A 59 -5.56 1.43 16.42
C ALA A 59 -6.90 1.35 15.68
N ALA A 60 -6.89 1.31 14.35
CA ALA A 60 -8.10 1.30 13.53
C ALA A 60 -8.86 -0.04 13.60
N CYS A 61 -8.13 -1.13 13.85
CA CYS A 61 -8.66 -2.49 13.90
C CYS A 61 -8.36 -3.12 15.28
N HIS A 62 -8.66 -2.39 16.34
CA HIS A 62 -8.49 -2.88 17.71
C HIS A 62 -9.36 -4.14 17.92
N GLY A 63 -8.84 -5.13 18.61
CA GLY A 63 -9.50 -6.41 18.79
C GLY A 63 -9.14 -7.49 17.76
N GLU A 64 -8.50 -7.12 16.65
CA GLU A 64 -7.99 -8.10 15.69
C GLU A 64 -6.71 -8.78 16.20
N GLY A 65 -6.60 -10.09 15.94
CA GLY A 65 -5.40 -10.86 16.22
C GLY A 65 -4.19 -10.44 15.37
N SER A 66 -3.02 -10.86 15.79
CA SER A 66 -1.74 -10.54 15.10
C SER A 66 -1.74 -11.00 13.64
N GLU A 67 -2.24 -12.19 13.36
CA GLU A 67 -2.27 -12.76 12.00
C GLU A 67 -3.08 -11.89 11.03
N LEU A 68 -4.27 -11.42 11.44
CA LEU A 68 -5.10 -10.57 10.59
C LEU A 68 -4.45 -9.20 10.37
N ARG A 69 -3.77 -8.68 11.39
CA ARG A 69 -3.01 -7.43 11.27
C ARG A 69 -1.84 -7.56 10.30
N ASP A 70 -1.13 -8.70 10.31
CA ASP A 70 -0.10 -9.01 9.31
C ASP A 70 -0.68 -9.01 7.90
N LYS A 71 -1.85 -9.64 7.70
CA LYS A 71 -2.56 -9.65 6.41
C LYS A 71 -2.94 -8.23 5.94
N ARG A 72 -3.43 -7.37 6.85
CA ARG A 72 -3.73 -5.97 6.52
C ARG A 72 -2.50 -5.17 6.11
N GLN A 73 -1.38 -5.43 6.78
CA GLN A 73 -0.09 -4.82 6.42
C GLN A 73 0.33 -5.23 5.01
N VAL A 74 0.27 -6.54 4.71
CA VAL A 74 0.55 -7.08 3.36
C VAL A 74 -0.41 -6.52 2.32
N PHE A 75 -1.70 -6.42 2.64
CA PHE A 75 -2.71 -5.88 1.74
C PHE A 75 -2.40 -4.42 1.36
N ALA A 76 -2.06 -3.58 2.33
CA ALA A 76 -1.67 -2.19 2.05
C ALA A 76 -0.37 -2.10 1.24
N ASN A 77 0.63 -2.96 1.53
CA ASN A 77 1.84 -3.07 0.73
C ASN A 77 1.53 -3.50 -0.71
N ALA A 78 0.55 -4.40 -0.90
CA ALA A 78 0.10 -4.83 -2.22
C ALA A 78 -0.51 -3.67 -3.02
N VAL A 79 -1.37 -2.85 -2.41
CA VAL A 79 -1.93 -1.67 -3.07
C VAL A 79 -0.81 -0.75 -3.56
N VAL A 80 0.23 -0.50 -2.74
CA VAL A 80 1.37 0.35 -3.13
C VAL A 80 2.18 -0.28 -4.26
N LEU A 81 2.56 -1.55 -4.10
CA LEU A 81 3.51 -2.23 -5.00
C LEU A 81 2.89 -2.62 -6.35
N LEU A 82 1.58 -2.86 -6.39
CA LEU A 82 0.86 -3.21 -7.62
C LEU A 82 0.31 -2.00 -8.36
N SER A 83 0.34 -0.80 -7.76
CA SER A 83 -0.08 0.45 -8.41
C SER A 83 0.87 0.85 -9.54
N GLN A 84 0.35 1.60 -10.52
CA GLN A 84 1.18 2.37 -11.44
C GLN A 84 1.94 3.46 -10.69
N GLY A 85 2.92 4.10 -11.32
CA GLY A 85 3.73 5.15 -10.68
C GLY A 85 4.91 4.60 -9.87
N VAL A 86 5.42 5.40 -8.95
CA VAL A 86 6.61 5.10 -8.15
C VAL A 86 6.19 4.59 -6.78
N PRO A 87 6.41 3.32 -6.45
CA PRO A 87 6.12 2.80 -5.12
C PRO A 87 7.21 3.25 -4.13
N PHE A 88 6.80 3.69 -2.96
CA PHE A 88 7.68 4.01 -1.86
C PHE A 88 7.32 3.15 -0.65
N LEU A 89 8.31 2.48 -0.07
CA LEU A 89 8.19 1.75 1.20
C LEU A 89 9.09 2.39 2.24
N HIS A 90 8.52 2.76 3.38
CA HIS A 90 9.29 3.20 4.51
C HIS A 90 10.08 2.03 5.11
N ALA A 91 11.34 2.27 5.50
CA ALA A 91 12.19 1.22 6.07
C ALA A 91 11.55 0.59 7.31
N GLY A 92 11.37 -0.74 7.27
CA GLY A 92 10.68 -1.51 8.31
C GLY A 92 9.20 -1.75 8.06
N GLN A 93 8.59 -1.08 7.09
CA GLN A 93 7.20 -1.35 6.69
C GLN A 93 7.01 -2.81 6.28
N GLU A 94 8.02 -3.40 5.64
CA GLU A 94 8.06 -4.78 5.17
C GLU A 94 8.10 -5.85 6.29
N PHE A 95 8.25 -5.44 7.54
CA PHE A 95 8.14 -6.33 8.70
C PHE A 95 7.37 -5.69 9.88
N GLY A 96 6.48 -4.74 9.56
CA GLY A 96 5.56 -4.17 10.53
C GLY A 96 6.25 -3.30 11.60
N ARG A 97 7.18 -2.41 11.20
CA ARG A 97 7.81 -1.44 12.11
C ARG A 97 6.76 -0.70 12.92
N SER A 98 7.01 -0.54 14.23
CA SER A 98 6.19 0.22 15.15
C SER A 98 7.00 1.40 15.73
N LYS A 99 6.33 2.49 15.97
CA LYS A 99 6.79 3.62 16.79
C LYS A 99 5.91 3.73 18.06
N GLU A 100 5.38 2.61 18.51
CA GLU A 100 4.53 2.48 19.71
C GLU A 100 3.29 3.40 19.69
N GLY A 101 2.76 3.68 18.51
CA GLY A 101 1.62 4.58 18.33
C GLY A 101 1.95 6.07 18.39
N ILE A 102 3.24 6.43 18.42
CA ILE A 102 3.66 7.83 18.44
C ILE A 102 3.83 8.34 17.01
N GLY A 103 3.08 9.37 16.65
CA GLY A 103 3.12 9.93 15.29
C GLY A 103 4.36 10.78 15.04
N ASN A 104 4.65 11.70 15.94
CA ASN A 104 5.76 12.65 15.77
C ASN A 104 6.95 12.22 16.65
N THR A 105 7.97 11.65 16.01
CA THR A 105 9.10 11.04 16.72
C THR A 105 10.48 11.66 16.37
N TYR A 106 10.52 12.73 15.59
CA TYR A 106 11.78 13.30 15.08
C TYR A 106 12.79 13.65 16.20
N ASN A 107 12.31 14.02 17.37
CA ASN A 107 13.11 14.40 18.55
C ASN A 107 13.06 13.33 19.67
N ARG A 108 12.60 12.11 19.39
CA ARG A 108 12.60 11.00 20.35
C ARG A 108 13.91 10.23 20.29
N GLY A 109 14.22 9.55 21.38
CA GLY A 109 15.41 8.70 21.46
C GLY A 109 15.34 7.43 20.62
N ASP A 110 16.45 6.70 20.62
CA ASP A 110 16.61 5.47 19.83
C ASP A 110 15.63 4.37 20.26
N ASN A 111 15.20 4.36 21.51
CA ASN A 111 14.18 3.42 22.00
C ASN A 111 12.88 3.44 21.17
N ILE A 112 12.55 4.57 20.53
CA ILE A 112 11.39 4.71 19.65
C ILE A 112 11.78 4.63 18.17
N ASN A 113 12.92 5.26 17.80
CA ASN A 113 13.29 5.45 16.40
C ASN A 113 14.12 4.32 15.81
N GLN A 114 14.73 3.47 16.64
CA GLN A 114 15.53 2.33 16.18
C GLN A 114 14.70 1.35 15.32
N MET A 115 15.41 0.58 14.52
CA MET A 115 14.85 -0.52 13.76
C MET A 115 14.91 -1.79 14.61
N ASP A 116 13.78 -2.22 15.17
CA ASP A 116 13.68 -3.52 15.86
C ASP A 116 13.62 -4.66 14.84
N TYR A 117 14.79 -5.19 14.47
CA TYR A 117 14.88 -6.32 13.54
C TYR A 117 14.32 -7.63 14.06
N HIS A 118 14.06 -7.78 15.36
CA HIS A 118 13.35 -8.95 15.90
C HIS A 118 11.89 -9.01 15.43
N ARG A 119 11.32 -7.88 15.02
CA ARG A 119 9.99 -7.86 14.41
C ARG A 119 9.95 -8.60 13.08
N ARG A 120 11.04 -8.62 12.33
CA ARG A 120 11.18 -9.38 11.08
C ARG A 120 10.92 -10.88 11.30
N ASP A 121 11.38 -11.41 12.43
CA ASP A 121 11.21 -12.84 12.75
C ASP A 121 9.79 -13.10 13.26
N ARG A 122 9.25 -12.20 14.08
CA ARG A 122 7.87 -12.26 14.60
C ARG A 122 6.79 -12.09 13.53
N HIS A 123 7.08 -11.29 12.50
CA HIS A 123 6.18 -10.95 11.40
C HIS A 123 6.76 -11.38 10.05
N SER A 124 7.36 -12.57 10.01
CA SER A 124 8.05 -13.09 8.83
C SER A 124 7.13 -13.25 7.60
N SER A 125 5.83 -13.42 7.83
CA SER A 125 4.79 -13.45 6.79
C SER A 125 4.76 -12.13 6.00
N ILE A 126 4.82 -10.97 6.66
CA ILE A 126 4.82 -9.65 6.01
C ILE A 126 6.04 -9.53 5.10
N LEU A 127 7.23 -9.87 5.61
CA LEU A 127 8.46 -9.77 4.84
C LEU A 127 8.45 -10.70 3.62
N ARG A 128 8.04 -11.97 3.82
CA ARG A 128 7.94 -12.96 2.75
C ARG A 128 7.01 -12.48 1.63
N ASP A 129 5.83 -12.01 2.00
CA ASP A 129 4.81 -11.66 1.02
C ASP A 129 5.11 -10.29 0.37
N THR A 130 5.73 -9.35 1.09
CA THR A 130 6.24 -8.10 0.49
C THR A 130 7.33 -8.39 -0.55
N LYS A 131 8.24 -9.33 -0.29
CA LYS A 131 9.24 -9.77 -1.30
C LYS A 131 8.58 -10.33 -2.56
N LYS A 132 7.54 -11.16 -2.42
CA LYS A 132 6.78 -11.68 -3.57
C LYS A 132 6.11 -10.57 -4.37
N LEU A 133 5.52 -9.58 -3.70
CA LEU A 133 4.91 -8.43 -4.37
C LEU A 133 5.93 -7.62 -5.17
N ILE A 134 7.13 -7.43 -4.63
CA ILE A 134 8.24 -6.77 -5.34
C ILE A 134 8.65 -7.60 -6.57
N GLU A 135 8.73 -8.92 -6.43
CA GLU A 135 9.05 -9.83 -7.53
C GLU A 135 7.98 -9.77 -8.63
N ILE A 136 6.70 -9.82 -8.28
CA ILE A 136 5.59 -9.63 -9.22
C ILE A 136 5.76 -8.30 -9.98
N ARG A 137 5.96 -7.19 -9.26
CA ARG A 137 6.16 -5.89 -9.89
C ARG A 137 7.36 -5.86 -10.85
N LYS A 138 8.46 -6.53 -10.49
CA LYS A 138 9.67 -6.61 -11.34
C LYS A 138 9.43 -7.43 -12.61
N ASN A 139 8.66 -8.49 -12.52
CA ASN A 139 8.39 -9.40 -13.61
C ASN A 139 7.29 -8.90 -14.57
N HIS A 140 6.37 -8.05 -14.10
CA HIS A 140 5.26 -7.52 -14.89
C HIS A 140 5.51 -6.08 -15.34
N ARG A 141 5.77 -5.88 -16.63
CA ARG A 141 5.96 -4.55 -17.24
C ARG A 141 4.68 -3.74 -17.22
N SER A 142 3.53 -4.40 -17.32
CA SER A 142 2.21 -3.80 -17.28
C SER A 142 1.90 -3.07 -15.97
N LEU A 143 2.66 -3.32 -14.89
CA LEU A 143 2.61 -2.56 -13.62
C LEU A 143 3.50 -1.30 -13.62
N ARG A 144 4.25 -1.04 -14.70
CA ARG A 144 5.25 0.03 -14.77
C ARG A 144 5.12 0.81 -16.07
N LEU A 145 3.89 1.19 -16.40
CA LEU A 145 3.56 1.99 -17.55
C LEU A 145 4.17 3.40 -17.42
N ARG A 146 4.53 4.01 -18.53
CA ARG A 146 5.34 5.24 -18.52
C ARG A 146 4.58 6.50 -18.84
N THR A 147 3.41 6.37 -19.45
CA THR A 147 2.60 7.52 -19.87
C THR A 147 1.16 7.38 -19.39
N SER A 148 0.45 8.49 -19.26
CA SER A 148 -0.98 8.49 -18.96
C SER A 148 -1.80 7.82 -20.06
N GLY A 149 -1.38 7.94 -21.32
CA GLY A 149 -2.00 7.24 -22.44
C GLY A 149 -1.91 5.72 -22.29
N GLU A 150 -0.72 5.19 -21.97
CA GLU A 150 -0.57 3.76 -21.71
C GLU A 150 -1.46 3.28 -20.56
N ILE A 151 -1.62 4.09 -19.50
CA ILE A 151 -2.53 3.74 -18.39
C ILE A 151 -3.98 3.70 -18.90
N ALA A 152 -4.41 4.70 -19.65
CA ALA A 152 -5.76 4.75 -20.22
C ALA A 152 -6.04 3.56 -21.15
N ASP A 153 -5.05 3.09 -21.88
CA ASP A 153 -5.21 1.98 -22.84
C ASP A 153 -5.15 0.60 -22.17
N HIS A 154 -4.32 0.42 -21.14
CA HIS A 154 -3.92 -0.89 -20.63
C HIS A 154 -4.36 -1.19 -19.19
N VAL A 155 -4.94 -0.23 -18.46
CA VAL A 155 -5.42 -0.43 -17.09
C VAL A 155 -6.94 -0.41 -17.04
N ARG A 156 -7.53 -1.35 -16.33
CA ARG A 156 -8.98 -1.41 -16.11
C ARG A 156 -9.28 -1.74 -14.65
N PHE A 157 -10.34 -1.13 -14.16
CA PHE A 157 -10.89 -1.38 -12.83
C PHE A 157 -12.34 -1.81 -12.92
N GLU A 158 -12.70 -2.76 -12.09
CA GLU A 158 -14.08 -3.20 -11.90
C GLU A 158 -14.31 -3.38 -10.39
N THR A 159 -15.55 -3.31 -9.96
CA THR A 159 -15.93 -3.64 -8.58
C THR A 159 -16.90 -4.79 -8.56
N ILE A 160 -16.71 -5.72 -7.63
CA ILE A 160 -17.64 -6.82 -7.38
C ILE A 160 -18.37 -6.54 -6.08
N ASN A 161 -19.70 -6.42 -6.16
CA ASN A 161 -20.59 -6.15 -5.01
C ASN A 161 -20.19 -4.92 -4.17
N GLY A 162 -19.47 -3.96 -4.75
CA GLY A 162 -19.00 -2.76 -4.03
C GLY A 162 -17.97 -3.04 -2.93
N GLN A 163 -17.38 -4.22 -2.87
CA GLN A 163 -16.44 -4.64 -1.83
C GLN A 163 -15.09 -5.06 -2.39
N CYS A 164 -15.07 -5.83 -3.45
CA CYS A 164 -13.83 -6.28 -4.06
C CYS A 164 -13.48 -5.39 -5.26
N LEU A 165 -12.27 -4.87 -5.28
CA LEU A 165 -11.71 -4.17 -6.43
C LEU A 165 -10.96 -5.17 -7.32
N VAL A 166 -11.34 -5.25 -8.58
CA VAL A 166 -10.62 -5.99 -9.60
C VAL A 166 -9.77 -5.01 -10.39
N TYR A 167 -8.47 -5.17 -10.35
CA TYR A 167 -7.50 -4.39 -11.08
C TYR A 167 -6.86 -5.24 -12.16
N ARG A 168 -6.95 -4.80 -13.41
CA ARG A 168 -6.41 -5.53 -14.57
C ARG A 168 -5.41 -4.67 -15.31
N THR A 169 -4.30 -5.28 -15.71
CA THR A 169 -3.35 -4.70 -16.65
C THR A 169 -3.08 -5.67 -17.77
N ASP A 170 -3.00 -5.16 -19.01
CA ASP A 170 -2.67 -5.97 -20.18
C ASP A 170 -1.87 -5.11 -21.18
N LYS A 171 -0.57 -5.37 -21.29
CA LYS A 171 0.28 -4.71 -22.29
C LYS A 171 1.20 -5.72 -22.94
N ASP A 172 1.16 -5.80 -24.28
CA ASP A 172 2.03 -6.66 -25.09
C ASP A 172 2.02 -8.14 -24.63
N GLY A 173 0.85 -8.64 -24.18
CA GLY A 173 0.69 -10.00 -23.69
C GLY A 173 1.09 -10.19 -22.22
N ASP A 174 1.65 -9.19 -21.58
CA ASP A 174 1.88 -9.19 -20.12
C ASP A 174 0.59 -8.82 -19.40
N ARG A 175 -0.09 -9.84 -18.90
CA ARG A 175 -1.41 -9.74 -18.24
C ARG A 175 -1.33 -10.00 -16.76
N LEU A 176 -1.98 -9.14 -15.99
CA LEU A 176 -2.14 -9.32 -14.56
C LEU A 176 -3.59 -9.02 -14.16
N ILE A 177 -4.16 -9.84 -13.29
CA ILE A 177 -5.46 -9.60 -12.67
C ILE A 177 -5.27 -9.70 -11.17
N CYS A 178 -5.59 -8.63 -10.44
CA CYS A 178 -5.53 -8.57 -9.00
C CYS A 178 -6.94 -8.42 -8.43
N PHE A 179 -7.27 -9.23 -7.44
CA PHE A 179 -8.48 -9.12 -6.64
C PHE A 179 -8.09 -8.56 -5.28
N LEU A 180 -8.58 -7.36 -4.98
CA LEU A 180 -8.35 -6.66 -3.72
C LEU A 180 -9.66 -6.68 -2.92
N ASN A 181 -9.75 -7.61 -1.96
CA ASN A 181 -10.95 -7.88 -1.17
C ASN A 181 -10.63 -7.91 0.33
#